data_dae48eda281af91b555bbd11176dc486
#
_entry.id   dae48eda281af91b555bbd11176dc486
#
_cell.length_a   1.000
_cell.length_b   1.000
_cell.length_c   1.000
_cell.angle_alpha   90.00
_cell.angle_beta   90.00
_cell.angle_gamma   90.00
#
_symmetry.space_group_name_H-M   'P 1'
#
loop_
_entity.id
_entity.type
_entity.pdbx_description
1 polymer ?
#
loop_
_entity_poly.entity_id
_entity_poly.type
_entity_poly.pdbx_seq_one_letter_code
_entity_poly.pdbx_strand_id
1 'polypeptide(L)'
;GILLLFGGGIALAKSLEEAKLMESLGQYIASFATSNILVLIFIVTLFSVFLSEVMSNIAQVIVMAPVISAVSDALHINPLLLGIPMTLGASCASMLPMGTPPNAIVFASGHIKLNQMIKTGFVLNIICVILITLFCWLLVPLIMPAM
;
A
#
# COMPACT_ATOMS: atom_id res chain seq x y z
N GLY A 1 0.42 -20.12 11.08
CA GLY A 1 -0.01 -18.82 10.58
C GLY A 1 0.90 -18.18 9.58
N ILE A 2 2.02 -17.58 10.01
CA ILE A 2 2.88 -16.72 9.13
C ILE A 2 3.43 -17.48 7.91
N LEU A 3 3.91 -18.70 8.09
CA LEU A 3 4.44 -19.52 6.98
C LEU A 3 3.39 -19.83 5.90
N LEU A 4 2.14 -20.08 6.30
CA LEU A 4 1.04 -20.30 5.36
C LEU A 4 0.65 -19.00 4.64
N LEU A 5 0.73 -17.87 5.32
CA LEU A 5 0.45 -16.56 4.74
C LEU A 5 1.52 -16.21 3.68
N PHE A 6 2.81 -16.37 4.01
CA PHE A 6 3.91 -16.16 3.07
C PHE A 6 3.85 -17.14 1.90
N GLY A 7 3.70 -18.44 2.18
CA GLY A 7 3.59 -19.47 1.14
C GLY A 7 2.39 -19.24 0.23
N GLY A 8 1.25 -18.88 0.80
CA GLY A 8 0.04 -18.53 0.04
C GLY A 8 0.22 -17.28 -0.82
N GLY A 9 0.88 -16.24 -0.27
CA GLY A 9 1.19 -15.01 -1.02
C GLY A 9 2.12 -15.28 -2.22
N ILE A 10 3.18 -16.06 -2.02
CA ILE A 10 4.10 -16.45 -3.09
C ILE A 10 3.40 -17.33 -4.14
N ALA A 11 2.57 -18.28 -3.70
CA ALA A 11 1.81 -19.15 -4.62
C ALA A 11 0.80 -18.32 -5.45
N LEU A 12 0.11 -17.37 -4.83
CA LEU A 12 -0.79 -16.45 -5.52
C LEU A 12 -0.03 -15.60 -6.54
N ALA A 13 1.12 -15.02 -6.15
CA ALA A 13 1.96 -14.25 -7.04
C ALA A 13 2.37 -15.06 -8.28
N LYS A 14 2.82 -16.29 -8.07
CA LYS A 14 3.22 -17.20 -9.16
C LYS A 14 2.03 -17.55 -10.07
N SER A 15 0.87 -17.82 -9.49
CA SER A 15 -0.35 -18.11 -10.27
C SER A 15 -0.81 -16.89 -11.10
N LEU A 16 -0.68 -15.68 -10.56
CA LEU A 16 -0.99 -14.44 -11.26
C LEU A 16 0.00 -14.17 -12.40
N GLU A 17 1.29 -14.49 -12.20
CA GLU A 17 2.34 -14.41 -13.21
C GLU A 17 2.07 -15.40 -14.35
N GLU A 18 1.82 -16.68 -14.04
CA GLU A 18 1.48 -17.72 -15.02
C GLU A 18 0.21 -17.40 -15.82
N ALA A 19 -0.77 -16.75 -15.18
CA ALA A 19 -2.00 -16.29 -15.83
C ALA A 19 -1.82 -15.02 -16.68
N LYS A 20 -0.60 -14.44 -16.75
CA LYS A 20 -0.29 -13.15 -17.41
C LYS A 20 -1.17 -11.98 -16.94
N LEU A 21 -1.85 -12.14 -15.81
CA LEU A 21 -2.69 -11.10 -15.21
C LEU A 21 -1.83 -9.93 -14.75
N MET A 22 -0.58 -10.18 -14.35
CA MET A 22 0.37 -9.16 -13.95
C MET A 22 0.75 -8.25 -15.11
N GLU A 23 1.01 -8.81 -16.31
CA GLU A 23 1.30 -8.03 -17.52
C GLU A 23 0.07 -7.19 -17.93
N SER A 24 -1.12 -7.79 -17.87
CA SER A 24 -2.37 -7.09 -18.21
C SER A 24 -2.69 -5.98 -17.21
N LEU A 25 -2.52 -6.21 -15.91
CA LEU A 25 -2.67 -5.19 -14.86
C LEU A 25 -1.61 -4.10 -15.01
N GLY A 26 -0.35 -4.46 -15.25
CA GLY A 26 0.73 -3.52 -15.49
C GLY A 26 0.44 -2.62 -16.69
N GLN A 27 -0.01 -3.18 -17.83
CA GLN A 27 -0.40 -2.42 -19.01
C GLN A 27 -1.63 -1.54 -18.76
N TYR A 28 -2.61 -2.04 -18.00
CA TYR A 28 -3.79 -1.26 -17.63
C TYR A 28 -3.42 -0.08 -16.74
N ILE A 29 -2.60 -0.31 -15.71
CA ILE A 29 -2.09 0.74 -14.84
C ILE A 29 -1.19 1.70 -15.61
N ALA A 30 -0.33 1.21 -16.51
CA ALA A 30 0.52 2.03 -17.36
C ALA A 30 -0.30 2.90 -18.33
N SER A 31 -1.45 2.42 -18.80
CA SER A 31 -2.36 3.23 -19.65
C SER A 31 -3.06 4.36 -18.86
N PHE A 32 -3.28 4.19 -17.57
CA PHE A 32 -3.80 5.22 -16.67
C PHE A 32 -2.69 6.02 -15.98
N ALA A 33 -1.49 5.46 -15.86
CA ALA A 33 -0.33 6.18 -15.36
C ALA A 33 0.08 7.19 -16.43
N THR A 34 -0.50 8.36 -16.35
CA THR A 34 0.11 9.57 -16.89
C THR A 34 1.60 9.53 -16.50
N SER A 35 2.49 9.98 -17.37
CA SER A 35 3.96 10.01 -17.24
C SER A 35 4.48 10.65 -15.93
N ASN A 36 3.64 10.83 -14.93
CA ASN A 36 3.94 11.52 -13.70
C ASN A 36 4.04 10.52 -12.54
N ILE A 37 5.28 10.20 -12.17
CA ILE A 37 5.61 9.29 -11.08
C ILE A 37 4.98 9.70 -9.73
N LEU A 38 4.77 11.00 -9.51
CA LEU A 38 4.11 11.51 -8.30
C LEU A 38 2.67 11.00 -8.19
N VAL A 39 1.93 11.00 -9.30
CA VAL A 39 0.54 10.50 -9.34
C VAL A 39 0.51 9.00 -9.05
N LEU A 40 1.48 8.25 -9.58
CA LEU A 40 1.57 6.82 -9.34
C LEU A 40 1.86 6.51 -7.86
N ILE A 41 2.83 7.20 -7.26
CA ILE A 41 3.14 7.10 -5.82
C ILE A 41 1.89 7.45 -5.00
N PHE A 42 1.17 8.52 -5.35
CA PHE A 42 -0.04 8.93 -4.66
C PHE A 42 -1.14 7.85 -4.70
N ILE A 43 -1.40 7.27 -5.88
CA ILE A 43 -2.41 6.21 -6.05
C ILE A 43 -2.04 4.97 -5.24
N VAL A 44 -0.79 4.53 -5.32
CA VAL A 44 -0.30 3.36 -4.57
C VAL A 44 -0.41 3.58 -3.07
N THR A 45 -0.01 4.76 -2.58
CA THR A 45 -0.09 5.11 -1.17
C THR A 45 -1.54 5.18 -0.69
N LEU A 46 -2.41 5.86 -1.46
CA LEU A 46 -3.84 5.98 -1.15
C LEU A 46 -4.49 4.60 -1.04
N PHE A 47 -4.27 3.76 -2.05
CA PHE A 47 -4.80 2.40 -2.06
C PHE A 47 -4.28 1.58 -0.88
N SER A 48 -2.97 1.69 -0.58
CA SER A 48 -2.34 0.98 0.53
C SER A 48 -2.92 1.38 1.89
N VAL A 49 -3.08 2.67 2.17
CA VAL A 49 -3.65 3.16 3.43
C VAL A 49 -5.07 2.62 3.63
N PHE A 50 -5.93 2.71 2.61
CA PHE A 50 -7.32 2.25 2.74
C PHE A 50 -7.46 0.72 2.76
N LEU A 51 -6.61 -0.01 2.05
CA LEU A 51 -6.60 -1.46 2.10
C LEU A 51 -6.18 -1.97 3.50
N SER A 52 -5.24 -1.29 4.15
CA SER A 52 -4.77 -1.61 5.50
C SER A 52 -5.85 -1.43 6.58
N GLU A 53 -6.91 -0.69 6.32
CA GLU A 53 -8.05 -0.60 7.26
C GLU A 53 -8.82 -1.93 7.38
N VAL A 54 -8.78 -2.76 6.34
CA VAL A 54 -9.54 -4.01 6.25
C VAL A 54 -8.65 -5.24 6.44
N MET A 55 -7.36 -5.12 6.15
CA MET A 55 -6.38 -6.21 6.25
C MET A 55 -5.30 -5.87 7.28
N SER A 56 -4.62 -6.88 7.82
CA SER A 56 -3.42 -6.62 8.61
C SER A 56 -2.30 -6.08 7.71
N ASN A 57 -1.49 -5.16 8.24
CA ASN A 57 -0.37 -4.53 7.53
C ASN A 57 0.57 -5.59 6.89
N ILE A 58 0.87 -6.66 7.63
CA ILE A 58 1.73 -7.75 7.15
C ILE A 58 1.09 -8.50 5.99
N ALA A 59 -0.19 -8.85 6.11
CA ALA A 59 -0.92 -9.55 5.03
C ALA A 59 -0.98 -8.71 3.76
N GLN A 60 -1.25 -7.43 3.92
CA GLN A 60 -1.29 -6.50 2.80
C GLN A 60 0.06 -6.41 2.07
N VAL A 61 1.15 -6.22 2.80
CA VAL A 61 2.49 -6.12 2.19
C VAL A 61 2.83 -7.40 1.42
N ILE A 62 2.54 -8.57 1.98
CA ILE A 62 2.79 -9.87 1.32
C ILE A 62 2.00 -9.99 0.02
N VAL A 63 0.73 -9.59 0.01
CA VAL A 63 -0.14 -9.70 -1.17
C VAL A 63 0.21 -8.65 -2.22
N MET A 64 0.54 -7.43 -1.78
CA MET A 64 0.79 -6.31 -2.69
C MET A 64 2.21 -6.27 -3.25
N ALA A 65 3.21 -6.82 -2.55
CA ALA A 65 4.60 -6.77 -3.01
C ALA A 65 4.81 -7.36 -4.42
N PRO A 66 4.26 -8.54 -4.77
CA PRO A 66 4.37 -9.07 -6.13
C PRO A 66 3.68 -8.18 -7.18
N VAL A 67 2.54 -7.58 -6.82
CA VAL A 67 1.81 -6.65 -7.71
C VAL A 67 2.65 -5.41 -7.99
N ILE A 68 3.24 -4.83 -6.94
CA ILE A 68 4.13 -3.66 -7.06
C ILE A 68 5.37 -3.99 -7.90
N SER A 69 5.98 -5.18 -7.72
CA SER A 69 7.10 -5.61 -8.55
C SER A 69 6.71 -5.67 -10.02
N ALA A 70 5.61 -6.34 -10.35
CA ALA A 70 5.15 -6.46 -11.73
C ALA A 70 4.79 -5.11 -12.38
N VAL A 71 4.17 -4.19 -11.63
CA VAL A 71 3.88 -2.84 -12.12
C VAL A 71 5.18 -2.07 -12.37
N SER A 72 6.15 -2.17 -11.47
CA SER A 72 7.44 -1.51 -11.61
C SER A 72 8.22 -2.03 -12.81
N ASP A 73 8.21 -3.35 -13.03
CA ASP A 73 8.86 -3.99 -14.18
C ASP A 73 8.20 -3.54 -15.50
N ALA A 74 6.88 -3.49 -15.55
CA ALA A 74 6.14 -3.02 -16.72
C ALA A 74 6.40 -1.54 -17.05
N LEU A 75 6.67 -0.72 -16.05
CA LEU A 75 6.98 0.71 -16.20
C LEU A 75 8.49 0.98 -16.31
N HIS A 76 9.34 -0.04 -16.21
CA HIS A 76 10.81 0.08 -16.20
C HIS A 76 11.32 1.04 -15.12
N ILE A 77 10.71 1.00 -13.93
CA ILE A 77 11.10 1.81 -12.77
C ILE A 77 11.59 0.91 -11.62
N ASN A 78 12.36 1.49 -10.71
CA ASN A 78 12.81 0.75 -9.54
C ASN A 78 11.62 0.33 -8.65
N PRO A 79 11.43 -0.97 -8.32
CA PRO A 79 10.32 -1.45 -7.48
C PRO A 79 10.24 -0.78 -6.10
N LEU A 80 11.37 -0.32 -5.56
CA LEU A 80 11.40 0.37 -4.27
C LEU A 80 10.68 1.73 -4.30
N LEU A 81 10.60 2.35 -5.49
CA LEU A 81 9.91 3.62 -5.65
C LEU A 81 8.40 3.53 -5.33
N LEU A 82 7.80 2.38 -5.57
CA LEU A 82 6.41 2.09 -5.24
C LEU A 82 6.29 1.23 -3.96
N GLY A 83 7.27 0.39 -3.68
CA GLY A 83 7.28 -0.50 -2.52
C GLY A 83 7.40 0.26 -1.20
N ILE A 84 8.24 1.30 -1.14
CA ILE A 84 8.39 2.11 0.07
C ILE A 84 7.08 2.83 0.43
N PRO A 85 6.45 3.62 -0.46
CA PRO A 85 5.18 4.27 -0.14
C PRO A 85 4.05 3.27 0.15
N MET A 86 4.05 2.11 -0.48
CA MET A 86 3.10 1.04 -0.19
C MET A 86 3.25 0.52 1.25
N THR A 87 4.47 0.23 1.70
CA THR A 87 4.73 -0.28 3.05
C THR A 87 4.50 0.77 4.13
N LEU A 88 4.86 2.01 3.88
CA LEU A 88 4.56 3.12 4.78
C LEU A 88 3.05 3.35 4.89
N GLY A 89 2.35 3.34 3.76
CA GLY A 89 0.89 3.45 3.71
C GLY A 89 0.19 2.34 4.49
N ALA A 90 0.68 1.09 4.36
CA ALA A 90 0.15 -0.04 5.12
C ALA A 90 0.21 0.15 6.64
N SER A 91 1.13 0.97 7.13
CA SER A 91 1.31 1.23 8.56
C SER A 91 0.48 2.40 9.11
N CYS A 92 -0.27 3.11 8.25
CA CYS A 92 -0.97 4.35 8.61
C CYS A 92 -2.48 4.19 8.82
N ALA A 93 -3.01 2.98 8.91
CA ALA A 93 -4.44 2.73 9.12
C ALA A 93 -4.91 3.24 10.49
N SER A 94 -5.87 4.18 10.51
CA SER A 94 -6.34 4.82 11.73
C SER A 94 -7.88 4.90 11.85
N MET A 95 -8.64 4.47 10.83
CA MET A 95 -10.10 4.65 10.79
C MET A 95 -10.85 3.56 11.54
N LEU A 96 -10.43 2.29 11.37
CA LEU A 96 -11.20 1.15 11.85
C LEU A 96 -10.51 0.45 13.02
N PRO A 97 -11.30 -0.05 14.01
CA PRO A 97 -10.75 -0.78 15.15
C PRO A 97 -9.99 -2.04 14.75
N MET A 98 -10.36 -2.65 13.62
CA MET A 98 -9.74 -3.89 13.14
C MET A 98 -8.44 -3.67 12.37
N GLY A 99 -8.13 -2.44 11.95
CA GLY A 99 -6.94 -2.14 11.16
C GLY A 99 -5.65 -2.44 11.91
N THR A 100 -5.57 -2.04 13.18
CA THR A 100 -4.39 -2.28 14.01
C THR A 100 -4.75 -2.61 15.47
N PRO A 101 -3.90 -3.36 16.22
CA PRO A 101 -4.15 -3.63 17.64
C PRO A 101 -4.32 -2.37 18.50
N PRO A 102 -3.55 -1.28 18.34
CA PRO A 102 -3.79 -0.04 19.06
C PRO A 102 -5.19 0.54 18.83
N ASN A 103 -5.68 0.50 17.60
CA ASN A 103 -7.04 0.98 17.26
C ASN A 103 -8.11 0.17 18.02
N ALA A 104 -7.95 -1.15 18.07
CA ALA A 104 -8.85 -2.02 18.82
C ALA A 104 -8.86 -1.71 20.31
N ILE A 105 -7.71 -1.45 20.92
CA ILE A 105 -7.58 -1.09 22.33
C ILE A 105 -8.27 0.24 22.62
N VAL A 106 -8.04 1.24 21.80
CA VAL A 106 -8.64 2.57 21.94
C VAL A 106 -10.17 2.48 21.82
N PHE A 107 -10.67 1.73 20.84
CA PHE A 107 -12.11 1.52 20.66
C PHE A 107 -12.72 0.74 21.84
N ALA A 108 -12.06 -0.30 22.31
CA ALA A 108 -12.52 -1.14 23.43
C ALA A 108 -12.56 -0.39 24.78
N SER A 109 -11.86 0.74 24.91
CA SER A 109 -11.93 1.59 26.10
C SER A 109 -13.33 2.18 26.35
N GLY A 110 -14.18 2.21 25.32
CA GLY A 110 -15.55 2.76 25.37
C GLY A 110 -15.64 4.28 25.38
N HIS A 111 -14.51 4.99 25.41
CA HIS A 111 -14.48 6.46 25.42
C HIS A 111 -14.69 7.10 24.06
N ILE A 112 -14.48 6.36 22.97
CA ILE A 112 -14.56 6.85 21.60
C ILE A 112 -15.64 6.08 20.85
N LYS A 113 -16.57 6.81 20.21
CA LYS A 113 -17.59 6.21 19.33
C LYS A 113 -16.98 5.89 17.96
N LEU A 114 -17.44 4.83 17.32
CA LEU A 114 -16.97 4.40 16.00
C LEU A 114 -16.98 5.55 14.97
N ASN A 115 -18.05 6.33 14.92
CA ASN A 115 -18.17 7.48 14.01
C ASN A 115 -17.11 8.57 14.26
N GLN A 116 -16.70 8.76 15.49
CA GLN A 116 -15.64 9.71 15.83
C GLN A 116 -14.29 9.17 15.35
N MET A 117 -14.03 7.89 15.60
CA MET A 117 -12.82 7.23 15.14
C MET A 117 -12.69 7.26 13.62
N ILE A 118 -13.77 6.93 12.89
CA ILE A 118 -13.79 6.97 11.42
C ILE A 118 -13.49 8.38 10.90
N LYS A 119 -14.16 9.41 11.43
CA LYS A 119 -13.98 10.79 10.97
C LYS A 119 -12.55 11.29 11.21
N THR A 120 -12.04 11.08 12.42
CA THR A 120 -10.67 11.51 12.78
C THR A 120 -9.64 10.70 12.02
N GLY A 121 -9.82 9.38 11.94
CA GLY A 121 -8.94 8.49 11.21
C GLY A 121 -8.90 8.78 9.71
N PHE A 122 -10.03 9.14 9.09
CA PHE A 122 -10.07 9.55 7.70
C PHE A 122 -9.20 10.79 7.44
N VAL A 123 -9.30 11.80 8.28
CA VAL A 123 -8.45 13.01 8.17
C VAL A 123 -6.99 12.65 8.34
N LEU A 124 -6.66 11.83 9.34
CA LEU A 124 -5.28 11.33 9.54
C LEU A 124 -4.76 10.54 8.34
N ASN A 125 -5.56 9.63 7.80
CA ASN A 125 -5.19 8.84 6.62
C ASN A 125 -4.89 9.74 5.41
N ILE A 126 -5.70 10.76 5.15
CA ILE A 126 -5.45 11.72 4.06
C ILE A 126 -4.16 12.51 4.29
N ILE A 127 -3.92 12.97 5.51
CA ILE A 127 -2.66 13.65 5.86
C ILE A 127 -1.48 12.71 5.64
N CYS A 128 -1.56 11.46 6.09
CA CYS A 128 -0.52 10.46 5.88
C CYS A 128 -0.26 10.21 4.39
N VAL A 129 -1.31 10.06 3.58
CA VAL A 129 -1.16 9.87 2.12
C VAL A 129 -0.39 11.03 1.50
N ILE A 130 -0.74 12.26 1.83
CA ILE A 130 -0.06 13.45 1.29
C ILE A 130 1.40 13.49 1.74
N LEU A 131 1.66 13.29 3.04
CA LEU A 131 3.02 13.34 3.59
C LEU A 131 3.91 12.22 3.01
N ILE A 132 3.42 10.98 2.96
CA ILE A 132 4.16 9.85 2.39
C ILE A 132 4.44 10.09 0.92
N THR A 133 3.45 10.56 0.15
CA THR A 133 3.62 10.84 -1.28
C THR A 133 4.70 11.88 -1.51
N LEU A 134 4.64 13.01 -0.81
CA LEU A 134 5.64 14.08 -0.93
C LEU A 134 7.03 13.60 -0.49
N PHE A 135 7.10 12.89 0.62
CA PHE A 135 8.34 12.38 1.17
C PHE A 135 9.00 11.36 0.22
N CYS A 136 8.22 10.41 -0.28
CA CYS A 136 8.74 9.41 -1.21
C CYS A 136 9.11 10.02 -2.56
N TRP A 137 8.33 10.96 -3.07
CA TRP A 137 8.65 11.65 -4.32
C TRP A 137 9.95 12.47 -4.24
N LEU A 138 10.23 13.09 -3.09
CA LEU A 138 11.43 13.93 -2.90
C LEU A 138 12.67 13.10 -2.53
N LEU A 139 12.54 12.12 -1.64
CA LEU A 139 13.68 11.44 -1.02
C LEU A 139 14.08 10.14 -1.71
N VAL A 140 13.13 9.37 -2.23
CA VAL A 140 13.47 8.08 -2.84
C VAL A 140 14.40 8.25 -4.05
N PRO A 141 14.17 9.20 -4.98
CA PRO A 141 15.09 9.44 -6.09
C PRO A 141 16.45 9.98 -5.64
N LEU A 142 16.51 10.67 -4.49
CA LEU A 142 17.75 11.24 -3.96
C LEU A 142 18.64 10.18 -3.31
N ILE A 143 18.00 9.20 -2.63
CA ILE A 143 18.71 8.12 -1.91
C ILE A 143 19.05 6.97 -2.85
N MET A 144 18.23 6.75 -3.87
CA MET A 144 18.37 5.69 -4.87
C MET A 144 18.44 6.32 -6.27
N PRO A 145 19.58 6.92 -6.64
CA PRO A 145 19.77 7.36 -8.01
C PRO A 145 19.58 6.14 -8.93
N ALA A 146 18.89 6.34 -10.03
CA ALA A 146 18.57 5.29 -11.00
C ALA A 146 19.84 4.46 -11.32
N MET A 147 19.81 3.18 -10.91
CA MET A 147 20.68 2.19 -11.53
C MET A 147 20.10 1.80 -12.88
#